data_2a1a154000fce76e2d33cf745388baba
#
_entry.id   2a1a154000fce76e2d33cf745388baba
#
_cell.length_a   1.000
_cell.length_b   1.000
_cell.length_c   1.000
_cell.angle_alpha   90.00
_cell.angle_beta   90.00
_cell.angle_gamma   90.00
#
_symmetry.space_group_name_H-M   'P 1'
#
loop_
_entity.id
_entity.type
_entity.pdbx_description
1 polymer ?
#
loop_
_entity_poly.entity_id
_entity_poly.type
_entity_poly.pdbx_seq_one_letter_code
_entity_poly.pdbx_strand_id
1 'polypeptide(L)'
;MKIIGFVGLPGSGKGEASKIARELGLSVVVMGDVIRQEAARXGXEPTDQNLGRIGNALREXXGXEAIARKTLKMARKTGRDLVVVDGLRSGAEAEFFRSQADEFYLIEVQAAAEARLGRLEKRGRPDDPKGCGEVGGNASADGQAKSNPATALEERECREKGWGLARAMERADCRIDNSGSLEDLRRKVVQLLGNIEKGAGEI
;
A
#
# COMPACT_ATOMS: atom_id res chain seq x y z
N MET A 1 14.13 15.28 -6.98
CA MET A 1 12.74 14.87 -6.76
C MET A 1 12.60 14.38 -5.32
N LYS A 2 11.68 14.98 -4.57
CA LYS A 2 11.31 14.61 -3.20
C LYS A 2 10.26 13.50 -3.26
N ILE A 3 10.38 12.46 -2.42
CA ILE A 3 9.43 11.35 -2.39
C ILE A 3 8.85 11.19 -0.98
N ILE A 4 7.54 11.05 -0.89
CA ILE A 4 6.83 10.69 0.34
C ILE A 4 6.29 9.28 0.17
N GLY A 5 6.76 8.33 0.96
CA GLY A 5 6.32 6.94 0.93
C GLY A 5 5.28 6.64 2.02
N PHE A 6 4.14 6.05 1.66
CA PHE A 6 3.18 5.55 2.65
C PHE A 6 3.39 4.06 2.89
N VAL A 7 3.54 3.67 4.16
CA VAL A 7 3.67 2.29 4.62
C VAL A 7 2.60 1.99 5.69
N GLY A 8 2.30 0.74 5.92
CA GLY A 8 1.34 0.30 6.93
C GLY A 8 0.58 -0.94 6.50
N LEU A 9 -0.09 -1.59 7.43
CA LEU A 9 -0.81 -2.85 7.21
C LEU A 9 -2.00 -2.69 6.24
N PRO A 10 -2.46 -3.76 5.59
CA PRO A 10 -3.68 -3.72 4.78
C PRO A 10 -4.86 -3.14 5.58
N GLY A 11 -5.64 -2.26 4.96
CA GLY A 11 -6.79 -1.62 5.61
C GLY A 11 -6.45 -0.44 6.52
N SER A 12 -5.17 -0.09 6.73
CA SER A 12 -4.79 1.00 7.67
C SER A 12 -5.25 2.40 7.23
N GLY A 13 -5.55 2.62 5.93
CA GLY A 13 -5.99 3.92 5.43
C GLY A 13 -5.02 4.61 4.48
N LYS A 14 -3.92 3.97 4.09
CA LYS A 14 -2.96 4.52 3.11
C LYS A 14 -3.63 5.02 1.84
N GLY A 15 -4.58 4.25 1.31
CA GLY A 15 -5.31 4.64 0.10
C GLY A 15 -6.13 5.92 0.28
N GLU A 16 -6.68 6.13 1.47
CA GLU A 16 -7.40 7.37 1.80
C GLU A 16 -6.41 8.54 1.95
N ALA A 17 -5.28 8.31 2.63
CA ALA A 17 -4.21 9.32 2.70
C ALA A 17 -3.71 9.69 1.29
N SER A 18 -3.59 8.69 0.40
CA SER A 18 -3.20 8.90 -1.01
C SER A 18 -4.25 9.69 -1.79
N LYS A 19 -5.53 9.45 -1.52
CA LYS A 19 -6.63 10.21 -2.12
C LYS A 19 -6.56 11.68 -1.68
N ILE A 20 -6.36 11.92 -0.39
CA ILE A 20 -6.20 13.28 0.16
C ILE A 20 -5.00 13.98 -0.51
N ALA A 21 -3.87 13.28 -0.67
CA ALA A 21 -2.70 13.84 -1.36
C ALA A 21 -3.04 14.26 -2.80
N ARG A 22 -3.84 13.46 -3.54
CA ARG A 22 -4.30 13.83 -4.89
C ARG A 22 -5.20 15.07 -4.87
N GLU A 23 -6.10 15.16 -3.89
CA GLU A 23 -6.99 16.33 -3.73
C GLU A 23 -6.21 17.62 -3.42
N LEU A 24 -5.02 17.47 -2.83
CA LEU A 24 -4.08 18.60 -2.61
C LEU A 24 -3.22 18.91 -3.85
N GLY A 25 -3.44 18.20 -4.97
CA GLY A 25 -2.71 18.43 -6.21
C GLY A 25 -1.39 17.67 -6.34
N LEU A 26 -1.07 16.79 -5.39
CA LEU A 26 0.16 16.01 -5.44
C LEU A 26 0.03 14.81 -6.39
N SER A 27 1.09 14.48 -7.10
CA SER A 27 1.17 13.26 -7.89
C SER A 27 1.32 12.05 -6.99
N VAL A 28 0.48 11.05 -7.20
CA VAL A 28 0.51 9.79 -6.41
C VAL A 28 0.72 8.61 -7.33
N VAL A 29 1.73 7.82 -7.06
CA VAL A 29 2.02 6.56 -7.74
C VAL A 29 1.79 5.41 -6.75
N VAL A 30 1.08 4.37 -7.18
CA VAL A 30 0.73 3.23 -6.31
C VAL A 30 1.57 2.01 -6.69
N MET A 31 2.37 1.50 -5.76
CA MET A 31 3.24 0.33 -6.00
C MET A 31 2.43 -0.91 -6.40
N GLY A 32 1.23 -1.06 -5.85
CA GLY A 32 0.32 -2.16 -6.21
C GLY A 32 -0.08 -2.15 -7.69
N ASP A 33 -0.08 -0.98 -8.33
CA ASP A 33 -0.43 -0.90 -9.76
C ASP A 33 0.64 -1.53 -10.66
N VAL A 34 1.91 -1.50 -10.24
CA VAL A 34 3.00 -2.23 -10.92
C VAL A 34 2.66 -3.74 -10.97
N ILE A 35 2.21 -4.28 -9.85
CA ILE A 35 1.88 -5.72 -9.75
C ILE A 35 0.59 -6.01 -10.53
N ARG A 36 -0.40 -5.13 -10.48
CA ARG A 36 -1.66 -5.27 -11.26
C ARG A 36 -1.39 -5.22 -12.77
N GLN A 37 -0.49 -4.35 -13.20
CA GLN A 37 -0.09 -4.28 -14.61
C GLN A 37 0.61 -5.58 -15.05
N GLU A 38 1.45 -6.15 -14.20
CA GLU A 38 2.07 -7.45 -14.48
C GLU A 38 1.03 -8.58 -14.50
N ALA A 39 0.06 -8.55 -13.58
CA ALA A 39 -1.07 -9.50 -13.58
C ALA A 39 -1.85 -9.42 -14.89
N ALA A 40 -2.20 -8.22 -15.31
CA ALA A 40 -2.91 -7.99 -16.59
C ALA A 40 -2.09 -8.46 -17.79
N ARG A 41 -0.82 -8.22 -17.74
CA ARG A 41 0.09 -8.69 -18.79
C ARG A 41 0.21 -10.22 -18.87
N UNK A 42 0.06 -10.85 -17.62
CA UNK A 42 0.09 -12.22 -17.50
C UNK A 42 -1.16 -12.85 -17.62
N GLY A 43 -2.27 -11.96 -18.01
CA GLY A 43 -3.62 -12.53 -18.07
C GLY A 43 -4.16 -13.11 -16.74
N UNK A 44 -3.59 -12.80 -15.62
CA UNK A 44 -3.95 -13.25 -14.42
C UNK A 44 -4.92 -12.36 -13.84
N GLU A 45 -5.94 -12.82 -13.18
CA GLU A 45 -6.89 -11.98 -12.45
C GLU A 45 -6.21 -11.32 -11.24
N PRO A 46 -6.58 -10.06 -10.87
CA PRO A 46 -5.90 -9.36 -9.78
C PRO A 46 -6.45 -9.76 -8.40
N THR A 47 -6.52 -11.05 -8.12
CA THR A 47 -6.84 -11.60 -6.79
C THR A 47 -5.65 -11.44 -5.86
N ASP A 48 -5.87 -11.45 -4.54
CA ASP A 48 -4.78 -11.35 -3.55
C ASP A 48 -3.72 -12.44 -3.77
N GLN A 49 -4.16 -13.67 -4.04
CA GLN A 49 -3.27 -14.79 -4.27
C GLN A 49 -2.38 -14.57 -5.51
N ASN A 50 -2.97 -14.17 -6.63
CA ASN A 50 -2.22 -13.91 -7.87
C ASN A 50 -1.27 -12.72 -7.70
N LEU A 51 -1.74 -11.62 -7.10
CA LEU A 51 -0.89 -10.45 -6.86
C LEU A 51 0.25 -10.78 -5.89
N GLY A 52 0.00 -11.60 -4.87
CA GLY A 52 1.03 -12.09 -3.95
C GLY A 52 2.09 -12.90 -4.68
N ARG A 53 1.66 -13.88 -5.50
CA ARG A 53 2.56 -14.73 -6.30
C ARG A 53 3.41 -13.90 -7.27
N ILE A 54 2.80 -12.95 -7.98
CA ILE A 54 3.51 -12.06 -8.91
C ILE A 54 4.50 -11.18 -8.14
N GLY A 55 4.09 -10.64 -6.99
CA GLY A 55 4.95 -9.84 -6.13
C GLY A 55 6.18 -10.62 -5.64
N ASN A 56 5.99 -11.89 -5.27
CA ASN A 56 7.10 -12.79 -4.89
C ASN A 56 8.03 -13.01 -6.09
N ALA A 57 7.47 -13.42 -7.23
CA ALA A 57 8.26 -13.70 -8.45
C ALA A 57 9.08 -12.47 -8.88
N LEU A 58 8.50 -11.27 -8.81
CA LEU A 58 9.23 -10.03 -9.14
C LEU A 58 10.39 -9.78 -8.17
N ARG A 59 10.22 -10.06 -6.90
CA ARG A 59 11.27 -9.88 -5.89
C ARG A 59 12.36 -10.95 -6.02
N GLU A 60 11.97 -12.15 -6.28
CA GLU A 60 12.91 -13.24 -6.56
C GLU A 60 13.75 -13.00 -7.80
N UNK A 61 13.07 -12.50 -8.84
CA UNK A 61 13.70 -12.34 -10.05
C UNK A 61 14.44 -11.08 -10.19
N UNK A 62 13.99 -9.99 -9.42
CA UNK A 62 14.54 -8.78 -9.69
C UNK A 62 14.95 -8.12 -8.48
N GLY A 63 15.14 -8.71 -7.37
CA GLY A 63 15.62 -8.18 -6.07
C GLY A 63 14.51 -7.57 -5.18
N UNK A 64 14.65 -7.38 -4.17
CA UNK A 64 13.76 -6.94 -3.25
C UNK A 64 13.16 -5.66 -3.55
N GLU A 65 13.98 -4.80 -4.25
CA GLU A 65 13.52 -3.46 -4.68
C GLU A 65 12.97 -3.41 -6.11
N ALA A 66 12.74 -4.55 -6.75
CA ALA A 66 12.27 -4.60 -8.15
C ALA A 66 11.00 -3.79 -8.39
N ILE A 67 10.04 -3.87 -7.47
CA ILE A 67 8.76 -3.13 -7.56
C ILE A 67 9.02 -1.63 -7.36
N ALA A 68 9.87 -1.27 -6.38
CA ALA A 68 10.25 0.13 -6.14
C ALA A 68 10.95 0.74 -7.36
N ARG A 69 11.81 -0.03 -8.03
CA ARG A 69 12.52 0.39 -9.25
C ARG A 69 11.55 0.72 -10.39
N LYS A 70 10.54 -0.13 -10.59
CA LYS A 70 9.47 0.12 -11.59
C LYS A 70 8.63 1.34 -11.18
N THR A 71 8.29 1.45 -9.90
CA THR A 71 7.51 2.57 -9.35
C THR A 71 8.25 3.89 -9.51
N LEU A 72 9.57 3.91 -9.26
CA LEU A 72 10.39 5.12 -9.44
C LEU A 72 10.35 5.62 -10.90
N LYS A 73 10.37 4.69 -11.87
CA LYS A 73 10.22 5.06 -13.28
C LYS A 73 8.87 5.74 -13.54
N MET A 74 7.80 5.26 -12.90
CA MET A 74 6.48 5.88 -12.99
C MET A 74 6.48 7.26 -12.32
N ALA A 75 7.10 7.38 -11.13
CA ALA A 75 7.22 8.66 -10.42
C ALA A 75 7.96 9.71 -11.26
N ARG A 76 9.09 9.34 -11.86
CA ARG A 76 9.86 10.25 -12.73
C ARG A 76 9.07 10.71 -13.95
N LYS A 77 8.21 9.86 -14.51
CA LYS A 77 7.36 10.22 -15.66
C LYS A 77 6.29 11.27 -15.32
N THR A 78 5.98 11.50 -14.04
CA THR A 78 5.04 12.56 -13.66
C THR A 78 5.61 13.96 -13.91
N GLY A 79 6.93 14.10 -13.99
CA GLY A 79 7.60 15.40 -14.15
C GLY A 79 7.48 16.31 -12.93
N ARG A 80 7.10 15.78 -11.79
CA ARG A 80 6.88 16.56 -10.56
C ARG A 80 8.07 16.47 -9.61
N ASP A 81 8.36 17.54 -8.91
CA ASP A 81 9.44 17.61 -7.93
C ASP A 81 9.08 16.92 -6.61
N LEU A 82 7.78 16.78 -6.32
CA LEU A 82 7.27 16.06 -5.14
C LEU A 82 6.27 15.00 -5.60
N VAL A 83 6.51 13.74 -5.22
CA VAL A 83 5.66 12.60 -5.59
C VAL A 83 5.38 11.74 -4.34
N VAL A 84 4.13 11.36 -4.16
CA VAL A 84 3.71 10.40 -3.14
C VAL A 84 3.76 8.99 -3.73
N VAL A 85 4.36 8.04 -3.00
CA VAL A 85 4.41 6.63 -3.35
C VAL A 85 3.58 5.85 -2.32
N ASP A 86 2.47 5.26 -2.77
CA ASP A 86 1.58 4.49 -1.89
C ASP A 86 1.92 3.01 -1.96
N GLY A 87 2.05 2.41 -0.79
CA GLY A 87 2.07 0.95 -0.65
C GLY A 87 3.44 0.31 -0.60
N LEU A 88 4.43 0.97 0.01
CA LEU A 88 5.69 0.34 0.36
C LEU A 88 5.43 -0.87 1.26
N ARG A 89 6.17 -1.95 1.06
CA ARG A 89 5.97 -3.21 1.78
C ARG A 89 7.24 -3.84 2.31
N SER A 90 8.38 -3.18 2.15
CA SER A 90 9.65 -3.70 2.69
C SER A 90 10.64 -2.58 3.00
N GLY A 91 11.54 -2.88 3.93
CA GLY A 91 12.66 -1.99 4.23
C GLY A 91 13.57 -1.79 3.01
N ALA A 92 13.74 -2.81 2.17
CA ALA A 92 14.54 -2.71 0.95
C ALA A 92 13.95 -1.68 -0.03
N GLU A 93 12.62 -1.66 -0.18
CA GLU A 93 11.94 -0.67 -1.02
C GLU A 93 12.15 0.75 -0.46
N ALA A 94 12.04 0.92 0.88
CA ALA A 94 12.25 2.23 1.53
C ALA A 94 13.71 2.71 1.34
N GLU A 95 14.68 1.84 1.58
CA GLU A 95 16.11 2.16 1.39
C GLU A 95 16.40 2.51 -0.07
N PHE A 96 15.80 1.78 -1.01
CA PHE A 96 15.93 2.10 -2.44
C PHE A 96 15.43 3.52 -2.73
N PHE A 97 14.23 3.88 -2.28
CA PHE A 97 13.72 5.25 -2.51
C PHE A 97 14.60 6.29 -1.81
N ARG A 98 15.07 6.02 -0.60
CA ARG A 98 15.97 6.91 0.15
C ARG A 98 17.28 7.16 -0.60
N SER A 99 17.80 6.15 -1.31
CA SER A 99 19.03 6.29 -2.11
C SER A 99 18.82 7.00 -3.46
N GLN A 100 17.57 7.10 -3.93
CA GLN A 100 17.26 7.60 -5.29
C GLN A 100 16.58 8.98 -5.30
N ALA A 101 16.08 9.43 -4.16
CA ALA A 101 15.41 10.73 -4.01
C ALA A 101 16.38 11.76 -3.41
N ASP A 102 16.15 13.03 -3.70
CA ASP A 102 16.88 14.12 -3.04
C ASP A 102 16.48 14.21 -1.56
N GLU A 103 15.19 13.95 -1.29
CA GLU A 103 14.64 13.84 0.06
C GLU A 103 13.59 12.70 0.05
N PHE A 104 13.61 11.88 1.09
CA PHE A 104 12.64 10.79 1.24
C PHE A 104 12.06 10.78 2.66
N TYR A 105 10.76 10.74 2.76
CA TYR A 105 10.02 10.65 4.01
C TYR A 105 9.13 9.41 3.99
N LEU A 106 9.31 8.53 4.96
CA LEU A 106 8.50 7.31 5.11
C LEU A 106 7.46 7.54 6.20
N ILE A 107 6.18 7.51 5.82
CA ILE A 107 5.06 7.79 6.72
C ILE A 107 4.27 6.51 6.94
N GLU A 108 4.20 6.07 8.20
CA GLU A 108 3.35 4.94 8.58
C GLU A 108 1.92 5.41 8.87
N VAL A 109 0.95 4.77 8.22
CA VAL A 109 -0.47 4.94 8.56
C VAL A 109 -0.92 3.73 9.37
N GLN A 110 -1.35 3.96 10.61
CA GLN A 110 -1.74 2.93 11.58
C GLN A 110 -3.25 2.89 11.80
N ALA A 111 -3.79 1.71 12.06
CA ALA A 111 -5.18 1.52 12.52
C ALA A 111 -5.30 0.16 13.20
N ALA A 112 -6.22 0.05 14.15
CA ALA A 112 -6.52 -1.18 14.87
C ALA A 112 -7.01 -2.29 13.91
N ALA A 113 -6.77 -3.55 14.26
CA ALA A 113 -7.08 -4.71 13.41
C ALA A 113 -8.55 -4.77 13.00
N GLU A 114 -9.45 -4.54 13.95
CA GLU A 114 -10.90 -4.58 13.72
C GLU A 114 -11.34 -3.51 12.69
N ALA A 115 -10.80 -2.31 12.83
CA ALA A 115 -11.10 -1.21 11.90
C ALA A 115 -10.56 -1.54 10.49
N ARG A 116 -9.40 -2.19 10.39
CA ARG A 116 -8.78 -2.55 9.12
C ARG A 116 -9.60 -3.60 8.37
N LEU A 117 -10.06 -4.63 9.07
CA LEU A 117 -10.90 -5.69 8.49
C LEU A 117 -12.21 -5.09 7.93
N GLY A 118 -12.94 -4.33 8.75
CA GLY A 118 -14.20 -3.70 8.33
C GLY A 118 -14.03 -2.74 7.14
N ARG A 119 -12.89 -2.04 7.05
CA ARG A 119 -12.60 -1.17 5.91
C ARG A 119 -12.34 -1.95 4.62
N LEU A 120 -11.66 -3.10 4.70
CA LEU A 120 -11.36 -3.95 3.55
C LEU A 120 -12.64 -4.60 3.00
N GLU A 121 -13.50 -5.09 3.89
CA GLU A 121 -14.80 -5.66 3.50
C GLU A 121 -15.67 -4.63 2.77
N LYS A 122 -15.74 -3.41 3.29
CA LYS A 122 -16.51 -2.31 2.66
C LYS A 122 -15.91 -1.86 1.33
N ARG A 123 -14.58 -1.92 1.17
CA ARG A 123 -13.89 -1.49 -0.05
C ARG A 123 -14.15 -2.42 -1.24
N GLY A 124 -14.22 -3.73 -0.99
CA GLY A 124 -14.66 -4.73 -1.96
C GLY A 124 -13.82 -4.86 -3.23
N ARG A 125 -12.51 -4.64 -3.16
CA ARG A 125 -11.62 -4.86 -4.32
C ARG A 125 -11.44 -6.36 -4.57
N PRO A 126 -11.06 -6.79 -5.80
CA PRO A 126 -10.78 -8.21 -6.07
C PRO A 126 -9.70 -8.81 -5.16
N ASP A 127 -8.77 -7.99 -4.66
CA ASP A 127 -7.70 -8.38 -3.75
C ASP A 127 -8.06 -8.18 -2.26
N ASP A 128 -9.31 -7.85 -1.93
CA ASP A 128 -9.73 -7.72 -0.54
C ASP A 128 -10.33 -9.03 -0.01
N PRO A 129 -10.23 -9.30 1.31
CA PRO A 129 -10.93 -10.42 1.93
C PRO A 129 -12.44 -10.30 1.65
N LYS A 130 -13.02 -11.37 1.13
CA LYS A 130 -14.47 -11.40 0.86
C LYS A 130 -15.19 -12.09 2.01
N GLY A 131 -16.16 -11.41 2.59
CA GLY A 131 -17.08 -12.00 3.54
C GLY A 131 -17.92 -13.09 2.89
N CYS A 132 -18.48 -13.99 3.70
CA CYS A 132 -19.52 -14.92 3.26
C CYS A 132 -20.80 -14.11 2.96
N GLY A 133 -20.83 -13.46 1.80
CA GLY A 133 -22.07 -12.89 1.27
C GLY A 133 -23.06 -14.03 0.95
N GLU A 134 -24.35 -13.79 1.14
CA GLU A 134 -25.40 -14.74 0.87
C GLU A 134 -25.21 -15.41 -0.51
N VAL A 135 -25.13 -16.72 -0.51
CA VAL A 135 -24.94 -17.52 -1.73
C VAL A 135 -26.27 -17.58 -2.48
N GLY A 136 -26.41 -16.71 -3.46
CA GLY A 136 -27.39 -16.92 -4.50
C GLY A 136 -26.77 -17.72 -5.64
N GLY A 137 -27.05 -19.00 -5.70
CA GLY A 137 -26.93 -19.83 -6.90
C GLY A 137 -25.58 -20.40 -7.30
N ASN A 138 -25.57 -21.74 -7.34
CA ASN A 138 -24.64 -22.68 -7.98
C ASN A 138 -23.21 -22.82 -7.44
N ALA A 139 -23.05 -23.86 -6.66
CA ALA A 139 -21.76 -24.40 -6.24
C ALA A 139 -20.97 -24.93 -7.44
N SER A 140 -19.86 -24.29 -7.77
CA SER A 140 -18.86 -24.88 -8.66
C SER A 140 -18.06 -25.89 -7.84
N ALA A 141 -17.86 -27.08 -8.43
CA ALA A 141 -17.29 -28.24 -7.75
C ALA A 141 -15.74 -28.24 -7.71
N ASP A 142 -15.14 -27.14 -7.28
CA ASP A 142 -13.71 -27.11 -6.96
C ASP A 142 -13.55 -26.76 -5.48
N GLY A 143 -13.12 -27.77 -4.71
CA GLY A 143 -13.08 -27.79 -3.24
C GLY A 143 -12.08 -26.83 -2.59
N GLN A 144 -12.12 -25.55 -2.96
CA GLN A 144 -11.40 -24.52 -2.20
C GLN A 144 -12.30 -24.03 -1.07
N ALA A 145 -11.97 -24.41 0.15
CA ALA A 145 -12.60 -23.90 1.35
C ALA A 145 -12.53 -22.37 1.33
N LYS A 146 -13.68 -21.72 1.35
CA LYS A 146 -13.76 -20.25 1.44
C LYS A 146 -13.17 -19.81 2.78
N SER A 147 -11.99 -19.21 2.75
CA SER A 147 -11.34 -18.70 3.97
C SER A 147 -12.19 -17.59 4.58
N ASN A 148 -12.29 -17.58 5.90
CA ASN A 148 -12.88 -16.48 6.66
C ASN A 148 -12.12 -15.19 6.29
N PRO A 149 -12.81 -14.03 6.12
CA PRO A 149 -12.14 -12.76 5.82
C PRO A 149 -11.01 -12.40 6.79
N ALA A 150 -11.16 -12.71 8.08
CA ALA A 150 -10.10 -12.48 9.06
C ALA A 150 -8.86 -13.34 8.77
N THR A 151 -9.07 -14.63 8.46
CA THR A 151 -7.98 -15.55 8.10
C THR A 151 -7.26 -15.08 6.83
N ALA A 152 -8.02 -14.66 5.82
CA ALA A 152 -7.44 -14.14 4.56
C ALA A 152 -6.61 -12.87 4.82
N LEU A 153 -7.06 -12.00 5.73
CA LEU A 153 -6.30 -10.82 6.12
C LEU A 153 -5.01 -11.21 6.85
N GLU A 154 -5.09 -12.17 7.78
CA GLU A 154 -3.92 -12.67 8.52
C GLU A 154 -2.87 -13.27 7.57
N GLU A 155 -3.29 -14.10 6.61
CA GLU A 155 -2.42 -14.69 5.60
C GLU A 155 -1.71 -13.60 4.77
N ARG A 156 -2.46 -12.57 4.37
CA ARG A 156 -1.91 -11.43 3.65
C ARG A 156 -0.89 -10.66 4.50
N GLU A 157 -1.22 -10.40 5.76
CA GLU A 157 -0.29 -9.72 6.68
C GLU A 157 0.97 -10.53 6.92
N CYS A 158 0.83 -11.83 7.12
CA CYS A 158 1.97 -12.74 7.29
C CYS A 158 2.89 -12.68 6.07
N ARG A 159 2.32 -12.76 4.88
CA ARG A 159 3.07 -12.64 3.63
C ARG A 159 3.78 -11.28 3.51
N GLU A 160 3.07 -10.18 3.79
CA GLU A 160 3.64 -8.82 3.69
C GLU A 160 4.72 -8.59 4.77
N LYS A 161 4.54 -9.14 5.97
CA LYS A 161 5.58 -9.13 7.02
C LYS A 161 6.82 -9.93 6.58
N GLY A 162 6.61 -11.06 5.89
CA GLY A 162 7.69 -11.84 5.28
C GLY A 162 8.52 -11.07 4.26
N TRP A 163 7.94 -10.08 3.60
CA TRP A 163 8.66 -9.18 2.70
C TRP A 163 9.46 -8.10 3.44
N GLY A 164 9.30 -7.99 4.76
CA GLY A 164 9.98 -7.00 5.59
C GLY A 164 9.15 -5.74 5.86
N LEU A 165 7.82 -5.84 5.80
CA LEU A 165 6.91 -4.72 6.08
C LEU A 165 7.11 -4.18 7.51
N ALA A 166 7.26 -5.08 8.50
CA ALA A 166 7.47 -4.69 9.89
C ALA A 166 8.68 -3.77 10.04
N ARG A 167 9.81 -4.17 9.41
CA ARG A 167 11.05 -3.37 9.43
C ARG A 167 10.86 -2.00 8.75
N ALA A 168 10.06 -1.92 7.69
CA ALA A 168 9.76 -0.64 7.06
C ALA A 168 8.95 0.27 8.01
N MET A 169 7.93 -0.30 8.67
CA MET A 169 7.10 0.45 9.64
C MET A 169 7.92 0.96 10.83
N GLU A 170 8.81 0.13 11.37
CA GLU A 170 9.72 0.52 12.47
C GLU A 170 10.60 1.73 12.11
N ARG A 171 10.99 1.84 10.85
CA ARG A 171 11.86 2.89 10.32
C ARG A 171 11.10 4.07 9.71
N ALA A 172 9.79 4.16 9.95
CA ALA A 172 9.00 5.30 9.48
C ALA A 172 9.46 6.58 10.17
N ASP A 173 9.64 7.63 9.38
CA ASP A 173 10.07 8.94 9.88
C ASP A 173 8.93 9.61 10.65
N CYS A 174 7.68 9.28 10.32
CA CYS A 174 6.49 9.82 10.97
C CYS A 174 5.36 8.78 11.00
N ARG A 175 4.43 8.93 11.93
CA ARG A 175 3.27 8.05 12.08
C ARG A 175 1.98 8.83 12.11
N ILE A 176 0.99 8.35 11.35
CA ILE A 176 -0.37 8.87 11.37
C ILE A 176 -1.28 7.81 11.98
N ASP A 177 -1.81 8.08 13.15
CA ASP A 177 -2.85 7.24 13.75
C ASP A 177 -4.18 7.54 13.09
N ASN A 178 -4.77 6.52 12.44
CA ASN A 178 -6.06 6.56 11.75
C ASN A 178 -7.11 5.78 12.55
N SER A 179 -7.15 5.98 13.88
CA SER A 179 -8.17 5.41 14.77
C SER A 179 -9.44 6.27 14.82
N GLY A 180 -9.33 7.53 14.42
CA GLY A 180 -10.43 8.50 14.45
C GLY A 180 -11.27 8.53 13.18
N SER A 181 -11.92 9.65 12.96
CA SER A 181 -12.78 9.90 11.80
C SER A 181 -11.95 10.14 10.52
N LEU A 182 -12.63 10.08 9.39
CA LEU A 182 -12.01 10.45 8.09
C LEU A 182 -11.55 11.91 8.09
N GLU A 183 -12.28 12.79 8.76
CA GLU A 183 -11.91 14.21 8.90
C GLU A 183 -10.63 14.37 9.72
N ASP A 184 -10.46 13.57 10.78
CA ASP A 184 -9.21 13.55 11.56
C ASP A 184 -8.03 13.09 10.72
N LEU A 185 -8.21 12.02 9.94
CA LEU A 185 -7.18 11.57 9.01
C LEU A 185 -6.82 12.68 8.02
N ARG A 186 -7.85 13.32 7.44
CA ARG A 186 -7.65 14.41 6.48
C ARG A 186 -6.82 15.55 7.10
N ARG A 187 -7.18 15.99 8.29
CA ARG A 187 -6.45 17.07 8.99
C ARG A 187 -4.98 16.69 9.19
N LYS A 188 -4.71 15.48 9.69
CA LYS A 188 -3.34 14.98 9.93
C LYS A 188 -2.52 14.88 8.63
N VAL A 189 -3.12 14.36 7.56
CA VAL A 189 -2.45 14.21 6.26
C VAL A 189 -2.14 15.57 5.64
N VAL A 190 -3.13 16.50 5.65
CA VAL A 190 -2.95 17.87 5.11
C VAL A 190 -1.82 18.59 5.85
N GLN A 191 -1.83 18.53 7.18
CA GLN A 191 -0.80 19.17 8.01
C GLN A 191 0.58 18.61 7.71
N LEU A 192 0.70 17.27 7.70
CA LEU A 192 1.98 16.60 7.47
C LEU A 192 2.56 16.89 6.08
N LEU A 193 1.72 16.74 5.04
CA LEU A 193 2.16 16.99 3.66
C LEU A 193 2.53 18.47 3.46
N GLY A 194 1.78 19.38 4.06
CA GLY A 194 2.09 20.82 4.02
C GLY A 194 3.40 21.17 4.70
N ASN A 195 3.74 20.52 5.81
CA ASN A 195 5.03 20.71 6.49
C ASN A 195 6.20 20.23 5.60
N ILE A 196 6.06 19.05 5.00
CA ILE A 196 7.08 18.47 4.11
C ILE A 196 7.28 19.36 2.87
N GLU A 197 6.19 19.85 2.29
CA GLU A 197 6.26 20.71 1.10
C GLU A 197 7.03 22.01 1.38
N LYS A 198 6.79 22.61 2.54
CA LYS A 198 7.44 23.86 2.97
C LYS A 198 8.89 23.66 3.45
N GLY A 199 9.34 22.41 3.60
CA GLY A 199 10.66 22.14 4.15
C GLY A 199 10.79 22.45 5.64
N ALA A 200 9.68 22.48 6.38
CA ALA A 200 9.69 22.68 7.82
C ALA A 200 10.35 21.46 8.48
N GLY A 201 11.45 21.66 9.18
CA GLY A 201 12.35 20.61 9.65
C GLY A 201 11.85 19.68 10.76
N GLU A 202 10.61 19.83 11.23
CA GLU A 202 9.97 18.92 12.18
C GLU A 202 8.74 18.27 11.54
N ILE A 203 8.82 16.95 11.36
CA ILE A 203 7.75 16.11 10.83
C ILE A 203 7.13 15.31 11.98
#